data_591d86dbd45c23e0eb8ee578c4e7162f
#
_entry.id   591d86dbd45c23e0eb8ee578c4e7162f
#
_cell.length_a   1.000
_cell.length_b   1.000
_cell.length_c   1.000
_cell.angle_alpha   90.00
_cell.angle_beta   90.00
_cell.angle_gamma   90.00
#
_symmetry.space_group_name_H-M   'P 1'
#
loop_
_entity.id
_entity.type
_entity.pdbx_description
1 polymer ?
#
loop_
_entity_poly.entity_id
_entity_poly.type
_entity_poly.pdbx_seq_one_letter_code
_entity_poly.pdbx_strand_id
1 'polypeptide(L)'
;MIVVDTNVWSEPLRPEPDPEVVAWLRANSRDLVMPAIVVHELKYGVELLPPGRRRDLLDAQVNALIDSLRGRVLDYTSEIATVHARLRATARGA
;
A
#
# COMPACT_ATOMS: atom_id res chain seq x y z
N MET A 1 -4.82 -13.30 7.84
CA MET A 1 -5.15 -12.07 7.09
C MET A 1 -4.56 -10.87 7.83
N ILE A 2 -3.67 -10.14 7.19
CA ILE A 2 -3.01 -8.98 7.79
C ILE A 2 -3.34 -7.75 6.96
N VAL A 3 -3.92 -6.73 7.59
CA VAL A 3 -4.20 -5.43 6.97
C VAL A 3 -3.16 -4.44 7.48
N VAL A 4 -2.48 -3.75 6.56
CA VAL A 4 -1.48 -2.73 6.90
C VAL A 4 -1.85 -1.38 6.30
N ASP A 5 -1.33 -0.32 6.90
CA ASP A 5 -1.57 1.05 6.44
C ASP A 5 -0.91 1.30 5.08
N THR A 6 -1.46 2.27 4.35
CA THR A 6 -0.91 2.70 3.05
C THR A 6 0.56 3.07 3.14
N ASN A 7 0.99 3.69 4.23
CA ASN A 7 2.40 4.06 4.43
C ASN A 7 3.33 2.85 4.43
N VAL A 8 2.87 1.72 4.93
CA VAL A 8 3.64 0.47 4.91
C VAL A 8 3.74 -0.05 3.48
N TRP A 9 2.61 -0.04 2.74
CA TRP A 9 2.58 -0.45 1.34
C TRP A 9 3.47 0.43 0.45
N SER A 10 3.53 1.73 0.73
CA SER A 10 4.29 2.68 -0.09
C SER A 10 5.79 2.67 0.21
N GLU A 11 6.22 2.10 1.33
CA GLU A 11 7.63 2.10 1.72
C GLU A 11 8.57 1.53 0.67
N PRO A 12 8.27 0.33 0.07
CA PRO A 12 9.14 -0.22 -0.98
C PRO A 12 9.24 0.63 -2.25
N LEU A 13 8.31 1.57 -2.42
CA LEU A 13 8.25 2.44 -3.60
C LEU A 13 9.06 3.72 -3.43
N ARG A 14 9.59 3.98 -2.23
CA ARG A 14 10.42 5.15 -1.95
C ARG A 14 11.80 4.99 -2.58
N PRO A 15 12.48 6.12 -2.91
CA PRO A 15 13.85 6.04 -3.44
C PRO A 15 14.82 5.34 -2.49
N GLU A 16 14.66 5.51 -1.17
CA GLU A 16 15.46 4.85 -0.16
C GLU A 16 14.55 4.12 0.83
N PRO A 17 14.05 2.92 0.45
CA PRO A 17 13.13 2.19 1.31
C PRO A 17 13.83 1.68 2.57
N ASP A 18 13.08 1.64 3.67
CA ASP A 18 13.55 1.03 4.91
C ASP A 18 13.67 -0.49 4.71
N PRO A 19 14.88 -1.07 4.83
CA PRO A 19 15.07 -2.51 4.60
C PRO A 19 14.27 -3.40 5.55
N GLU A 20 14.05 -2.93 6.78
CA GLU A 20 13.28 -3.71 7.77
C GLU A 20 11.82 -3.82 7.38
N VAL A 21 11.23 -2.74 6.88
CA VAL A 21 9.83 -2.76 6.40
C VAL A 21 9.71 -3.65 5.18
N VAL A 22 10.62 -3.53 4.23
CA VAL A 22 10.63 -4.37 3.01
C VAL A 22 10.75 -5.85 3.38
N ALA A 23 11.66 -6.19 4.30
CA ALA A 23 11.84 -7.56 4.76
C ALA A 23 10.59 -8.10 5.44
N TRP A 24 9.94 -7.28 6.26
CA TRP A 24 8.70 -7.66 6.95
C TRP A 24 7.57 -7.95 5.94
N LEU A 25 7.42 -7.08 4.95
CA LEU A 25 6.41 -7.27 3.89
C LEU A 25 6.63 -8.57 3.13
N ARG A 26 7.89 -8.89 2.80
CA ARG A 26 8.23 -10.15 2.11
C ARG A 26 7.94 -11.37 2.99
N ALA A 27 8.30 -11.30 4.25
CA ALA A 27 8.10 -12.39 5.19
C ALA A 27 6.61 -12.71 5.40
N ASN A 28 5.74 -11.70 5.31
CA ASN A 28 4.31 -11.83 5.56
C ASN A 28 3.47 -11.78 4.27
N SER A 29 4.08 -11.87 3.10
CA SER A 29 3.42 -11.63 1.82
C SER A 29 2.19 -12.49 1.56
N ARG A 30 2.17 -13.71 2.11
CA ARG A 30 1.03 -14.63 1.92
C ARG A 30 -0.19 -14.25 2.73
N ASP A 31 -0.01 -13.51 3.82
CA ASP A 31 -1.07 -13.15 4.74
C ASP A 31 -1.57 -11.72 4.54
N LEU A 32 -0.87 -10.93 3.74
CA LEU A 32 -1.22 -9.55 3.49
C LEU A 32 -2.40 -9.44 2.54
N VAL A 33 -3.33 -8.54 2.89
CA VAL A 33 -4.46 -8.16 2.04
C VAL A 33 -4.47 -6.64 1.91
N MET A 34 -4.96 -6.14 0.77
CA MET A 34 -4.99 -4.71 0.49
C MET A 34 -6.45 -4.25 0.39
N PRO A 35 -6.93 -3.40 1.29
CA PRO A 35 -8.24 -2.76 1.09
C PRO A 35 -8.23 -1.89 -0.17
N ALA A 36 -9.36 -1.84 -0.86
CA ALA A 36 -9.47 -1.09 -2.12
C ALA A 36 -9.13 0.40 -1.97
N ILE A 37 -9.34 0.98 -0.78
CA ILE A 37 -8.95 2.37 -0.52
C ILE A 37 -7.44 2.59 -0.64
N VAL A 38 -6.63 1.57 -0.32
CA VAL A 38 -5.17 1.65 -0.46
C VAL A 38 -4.80 1.74 -1.94
N VAL A 39 -5.50 0.99 -2.81
CA VAL A 39 -5.33 1.11 -4.27
C VAL A 39 -5.57 2.55 -4.72
N HIS A 40 -6.65 3.16 -4.23
CA HIS A 40 -6.96 4.56 -4.53
C HIS A 40 -5.83 5.49 -4.08
N GLU A 41 -5.35 5.35 -2.85
CA GLU A 41 -4.30 6.21 -2.31
C GLU A 41 -2.99 6.08 -3.07
N LEU A 42 -2.60 4.85 -3.43
CA LEU A 42 -1.38 4.62 -4.21
C LEU A 42 -1.48 5.21 -5.61
N LYS A 43 -2.61 5.01 -6.29
CA LYS A 43 -2.83 5.56 -7.63
C LYS A 43 -2.95 7.08 -7.59
N TYR A 44 -3.56 7.63 -6.56
CA TYR A 44 -3.62 9.07 -6.36
C TYR A 44 -2.22 9.67 -6.24
N GLY A 45 -1.33 9.02 -5.49
CA GLY A 45 0.07 9.45 -5.40
C GLY A 45 0.78 9.51 -6.74
N VAL A 46 0.51 8.54 -7.63
CA VAL A 46 1.02 8.57 -9.01
C VAL A 46 0.49 9.78 -9.77
N GLU A 47 -0.82 10.02 -9.68
CA GLU A 47 -1.47 11.12 -10.39
C GLU A 47 -0.99 12.50 -9.95
N LEU A 48 -0.49 12.63 -8.72
CA LEU A 48 0.08 13.89 -8.22
C LEU A 48 1.42 14.24 -8.84
N LEU A 49 2.12 13.29 -9.42
CA LEU A 49 3.41 13.56 -10.08
C LEU A 49 3.18 14.20 -11.45
N PRO A 50 4.03 15.14 -11.87
CA PRO A 50 3.95 15.68 -13.23
C PRO A 50 4.22 14.58 -14.25
N PRO A 51 3.63 14.67 -15.46
CA PRO A 51 3.91 13.71 -16.53
C PRO A 51 5.41 13.60 -16.79
N GLY A 52 5.90 12.37 -16.94
CA GLY A 52 7.30 12.13 -17.18
C GLY A 52 7.76 10.76 -16.70
N ARG A 53 9.06 10.55 -16.76
CA ARG A 53 9.68 9.25 -16.48
C ARG A 53 9.45 8.77 -15.04
N ARG A 54 9.53 9.67 -14.08
CA ARG A 54 9.33 9.34 -12.66
C ARG A 54 7.92 8.84 -12.40
N ARG A 55 6.93 9.52 -12.98
CA ARG A 55 5.52 9.12 -12.88
C ARG A 55 5.29 7.75 -13.53
N ASP A 56 5.84 7.55 -14.73
CA ASP A 56 5.68 6.29 -15.46
C ASP A 56 6.30 5.12 -14.68
N LEU A 57 7.46 5.33 -14.08
CA LEU A 57 8.12 4.31 -13.26
C LEU A 57 7.29 3.97 -12.01
N LEU A 58 6.81 4.98 -11.31
CA LEU A 58 6.01 4.77 -10.11
C LEU A 58 4.69 4.08 -10.47
N ASP A 59 4.07 4.48 -11.56
CA ASP A 59 2.83 3.85 -12.06
C ASP A 59 3.05 2.37 -12.32
N ALA A 60 4.14 2.01 -12.99
CA ALA A 60 4.48 0.62 -13.26
C ALA A 60 4.71 -0.18 -11.96
N GLN A 61 5.38 0.42 -10.99
CA GLN A 61 5.62 -0.22 -9.69
C GLN A 61 4.34 -0.44 -8.90
N VAL A 62 3.46 0.55 -8.88
CA VAL A 62 2.15 0.45 -8.20
C VAL A 62 1.29 -0.63 -8.85
N ASN A 63 1.23 -0.65 -10.17
CA ASN A 63 0.46 -1.66 -10.89
C ASN A 63 1.00 -3.07 -10.65
N ALA A 64 2.32 -3.24 -10.65
CA ALA A 64 2.95 -4.53 -10.35
C ALA A 64 2.62 -5.01 -8.93
N LEU A 65 2.63 -4.10 -7.96
CA LEU A 65 2.27 -4.42 -6.58
C LEU A 65 0.81 -4.89 -6.48
N ILE A 66 -0.11 -4.16 -7.09
CA ILE A 66 -1.53 -4.52 -7.08
C ILE A 66 -1.76 -5.87 -7.77
N ASP A 67 -1.10 -6.09 -8.91
CA ASP A 67 -1.20 -7.35 -9.64
C ASP A 67 -0.67 -8.53 -8.81
N SER A 68 0.36 -8.32 -8.02
CA SER A 68 0.91 -9.37 -7.14
C SER A 68 -0.07 -9.79 -6.05
N LEU A 69 -1.06 -8.94 -5.76
CA LEU A 69 -2.08 -9.20 -4.74
C LEU A 69 -3.41 -9.66 -5.36
N ARG A 70 -3.37 -10.22 -6.56
CA ARG A 70 -4.57 -10.70 -7.25
C ARG A 70 -5.36 -11.64 -6.35
N GLY A 71 -6.65 -11.34 -6.16
CA GLY A 71 -7.52 -12.10 -5.25
C GLY A 71 -7.41 -11.70 -3.78
N ARG A 72 -6.51 -10.78 -3.44
CA ARG A 72 -6.32 -10.30 -2.06
C ARG A 72 -6.53 -8.80 -1.92
N VAL A 73 -7.05 -8.15 -2.95
CA VAL A 73 -7.56 -6.78 -2.84
C VAL A 73 -9.02 -6.89 -2.40
N LEU A 74 -9.34 -6.28 -1.25
CA LEU A 74 -10.65 -6.40 -0.62
C LEU A 74 -11.48 -5.14 -0.84
N ASP A 75 -12.80 -5.34 -1.00
CA ASP A 75 -13.75 -4.24 -1.02
C ASP A 75 -13.64 -3.42 0.27
N TYR A 76 -13.81 -2.10 0.15
CA TYR A 76 -13.70 -1.22 1.30
C TYR A 76 -15.04 -1.12 2.00
N THR A 77 -15.33 -2.12 2.84
CA THR A 77 -16.56 -2.20 3.63
C THR A 77 -16.45 -1.37 4.91
N SER A 78 -17.57 -1.18 5.61
CA SER A 78 -17.55 -0.47 6.89
C SER A 78 -16.70 -1.19 7.96
N GLU A 79 -16.67 -2.53 7.93
CA GLU A 79 -15.82 -3.31 8.84
C GLU A 79 -14.33 -3.05 8.55
N ILE A 80 -13.94 -3.11 7.31
CA ILE A 80 -12.55 -2.85 6.89
C ILE A 80 -12.18 -1.40 7.18
N ALA A 81 -13.08 -0.46 6.93
CA ALA A 81 -12.85 0.95 7.21
C ALA A 81 -12.59 1.20 8.70
N THR A 82 -13.32 0.51 9.58
CA THR A 82 -13.16 0.62 11.03
C THR A 82 -11.77 0.14 11.47
N VAL A 83 -11.35 -1.03 10.98
CA VAL A 83 -10.01 -1.57 11.28
C VAL A 83 -8.93 -0.63 10.75
N HIS A 84 -9.08 -0.16 9.53
CA HIS A 84 -8.12 0.72 8.87
C HIS A 84 -7.97 2.05 9.62
N ALA A 85 -9.09 2.61 10.08
CA ALA A 85 -9.08 3.85 10.87
C ALA A 85 -8.29 3.69 12.17
N ARG A 86 -8.44 2.55 12.86
CA ARG A 86 -7.70 2.24 14.09
C ARG A 86 -6.21 2.13 13.82
N LEU A 87 -5.82 1.46 12.73
CA LEU A 87 -4.41 1.33 12.35
C LEU A 87 -3.78 2.68 12.07
N ARG A 88 -4.45 3.55 11.33
CA ARG A 88 -3.95 4.89 11.03
C ARG A 88 -3.81 5.73 12.30
N ALA A 89 -4.79 5.68 13.18
CA ALA A 89 -4.75 6.41 14.44
C ALA A 89 -3.61 5.94 15.34
N THR A 90 -3.39 4.62 15.42
CA THR A 90 -2.30 4.03 16.21
C THR A 90 -0.94 4.46 15.65
N ALA A 91 -0.75 4.39 14.34
CA ALA A 91 0.51 4.79 13.70
C ALA A 91 0.82 6.27 13.92
N ARG A 92 -0.21 7.10 14.00
CA ARG A 92 -0.07 8.54 14.21
C ARG A 92 0.15 8.92 15.65
N GLY A 93 -0.51 8.20 16.57
CA GLY A 93 -0.48 8.47 18.00
C GLY A 93 0.70 7.87 18.73
N ALA A 94 1.44 7.01 18.06
CA ALA A 94 2.57 6.30 18.66
C ALA A 94 3.75 7.21 18.96
#